data_490149a162982543ad78bcb0b637baa9
#
_entry.id   490149a162982543ad78bcb0b637baa9
#
_cell.length_a   1.000
_cell.length_b   1.000
_cell.length_c   1.000
_cell.angle_alpha   90.00
_cell.angle_beta   90.00
_cell.angle_gamma   90.00
#
_symmetry.space_group_name_H-M   'P 1'
#
loop_
_entity.id
_entity.type
_entity.pdbx_description
1 polymer ?
#
loop_
_entity_poly.entity_id
_entity_poly.type
_entity_poly.pdbx_seq_one_letter_code
_entity_poly.pdbx_strand_id
1 'polypeptide(L)'
;MNNQGKRKIWFVRHAQSEYNKKHLFTGWHDPDLTEKGIDAARELKNDLSSVDFDYVFSSPLKRAAKTASLIVDGRYEIKYDDRLKERSYGDWSGLNKSEIKEQVGEELFLSARRGWSTKPPNGESLEDVSSRVSNFLETLPLSGNLLVVSHGNTI
;
A
#
# COMPACT_ATOMS: atom_id res chain seq x y z
N MET A 1 -14.96 33.60 -11.89
CA MET A 1 -15.52 32.23 -11.76
C MET A 1 -14.40 31.35 -11.22
N ASN A 2 -14.50 30.90 -9.99
CA ASN A 2 -13.47 30.05 -9.37
C ASN A 2 -13.49 28.69 -10.06
N ASN A 3 -12.54 28.44 -10.93
CA ASN A 3 -12.24 27.13 -11.47
C ASN A 3 -11.51 26.35 -10.36
N GLN A 4 -12.26 25.93 -9.34
CA GLN A 4 -11.75 24.93 -8.39
C GLN A 4 -11.65 23.63 -9.19
N GLY A 5 -10.48 23.35 -9.72
CA GLY A 5 -10.17 22.15 -10.46
C GLY A 5 -10.57 20.93 -9.62
N LYS A 6 -11.23 19.94 -10.25
CA LYS A 6 -11.61 18.70 -9.57
C LYS A 6 -10.35 17.96 -9.11
N ARG A 7 -10.36 17.44 -7.88
CA ARG A 7 -9.36 16.51 -7.40
C ARG A 7 -9.67 15.11 -7.92
N LYS A 8 -8.67 14.45 -8.53
CA LYS A 8 -8.73 13.04 -8.91
C LYS A 8 -7.57 12.31 -8.24
N ILE A 9 -7.85 11.16 -7.64
CA ILE A 9 -6.84 10.35 -6.98
C ILE A 9 -6.83 8.96 -7.61
N TRP A 10 -5.66 8.54 -8.06
CA TRP A 10 -5.38 7.19 -8.50
C TRP A 10 -4.71 6.44 -7.34
N PHE A 11 -5.40 5.49 -6.77
CA PHE A 11 -4.83 4.60 -5.78
C PHE A 11 -4.27 3.36 -6.47
N VAL A 12 -3.01 3.08 -6.23
CA VAL A 12 -2.31 1.94 -6.80
C VAL A 12 -1.75 1.08 -5.67
N ARG A 13 -2.14 -0.19 -5.65
CA ARG A 13 -1.49 -1.18 -4.81
C ARG A 13 -0.13 -1.52 -5.42
N HIS A 14 0.91 -1.67 -4.56
CA HIS A 14 2.22 -2.16 -5.00
C HIS A 14 2.12 -3.48 -5.78
N ALA A 15 3.04 -3.69 -6.70
CA ALA A 15 3.15 -4.92 -7.48
C ALA A 15 3.63 -6.11 -6.62
N GLN A 16 3.66 -7.31 -7.18
CA GLN A 16 3.98 -8.53 -6.44
C GLN A 16 5.37 -8.46 -5.79
N SER A 17 5.42 -8.68 -4.47
CA SER A 17 6.66 -8.81 -3.70
C SER A 17 7.05 -10.27 -3.48
N GLU A 18 8.30 -10.51 -3.04
CA GLU A 18 8.79 -11.85 -2.69
C GLU A 18 7.93 -12.53 -1.61
N TYR A 19 7.43 -11.77 -0.61
CA TYR A 19 6.55 -12.32 0.41
C TYR A 19 5.14 -12.63 -0.12
N ASN A 20 4.63 -11.85 -1.08
CA ASN A 20 3.37 -12.20 -1.75
C ASN A 20 3.49 -13.54 -2.48
N LYS A 21 4.60 -13.76 -3.21
CA LYS A 21 4.88 -15.00 -3.92
C LYS A 21 4.97 -16.21 -2.98
N LYS A 22 5.54 -16.01 -1.79
CA LYS A 22 5.72 -17.06 -0.76
C LYS A 22 4.53 -17.23 0.17
N HIS A 23 3.43 -16.47 -0.01
CA HIS A 23 2.24 -16.47 0.86
C HIS A 23 2.55 -16.16 2.33
N LEU A 24 3.52 -15.26 2.58
CA LEU A 24 3.87 -14.78 3.91
C LEU A 24 3.07 -13.53 4.28
N PHE A 25 2.86 -13.32 5.58
CA PHE A 25 2.45 -12.01 6.09
C PHE A 25 3.59 -11.02 5.89
N THR A 26 3.32 -9.87 5.29
CA THR A 26 4.37 -8.88 5.01
C THR A 26 4.42 -7.78 6.07
N GLY A 27 3.32 -7.09 6.28
CA GLY A 27 3.27 -5.96 7.20
C GLY A 27 4.37 -4.94 6.90
N TRP A 28 5.15 -4.60 7.91
CA TRP A 28 6.28 -3.67 7.79
C TRP A 28 7.62 -4.34 7.46
N HIS A 29 7.68 -5.67 7.34
CA HIS A 29 8.81 -6.30 6.69
C HIS A 29 8.96 -5.75 5.28
N ASP A 30 10.18 -5.66 4.78
CA ASP A 30 10.48 -4.87 3.60
C ASP A 30 11.11 -5.69 2.45
N PRO A 31 10.42 -6.78 1.99
CA PRO A 31 10.85 -7.54 0.82
C PRO A 31 10.74 -6.71 -0.45
N ASP A 32 11.61 -7.03 -1.41
CA ASP A 32 11.61 -6.41 -2.74
C ASP A 32 10.48 -6.97 -3.63
N LEU A 33 10.28 -6.35 -4.79
CA LEU A 33 9.43 -6.87 -5.85
C LEU A 33 10.05 -8.10 -6.49
N THR A 34 9.20 -9.03 -6.94
CA THR A 34 9.60 -10.08 -7.87
C THR A 34 9.81 -9.50 -9.28
N GLU A 35 10.48 -10.24 -10.18
CA GLU A 35 10.58 -9.82 -11.60
C GLU A 35 9.18 -9.63 -12.20
N LYS A 36 8.25 -10.56 -11.94
CA LYS A 36 6.85 -10.40 -12.36
C LYS A 36 6.22 -9.11 -11.82
N GLY A 37 6.53 -8.73 -10.58
CA GLY A 37 6.07 -7.47 -10.00
C GLY A 37 6.67 -6.25 -10.71
N ILE A 38 7.94 -6.31 -11.07
CA ILE A 38 8.62 -5.25 -11.84
C ILE A 38 7.96 -5.07 -13.20
N ASP A 39 7.69 -6.16 -13.92
CA ASP A 39 7.05 -6.11 -15.24
C ASP A 39 5.62 -5.56 -15.14
N ALA A 40 4.84 -5.99 -14.14
CA ALA A 40 3.50 -5.45 -13.90
C ALA A 40 3.51 -3.94 -13.59
N ALA A 41 4.50 -3.45 -12.84
CA ALA A 41 4.64 -2.01 -12.59
C ALA A 41 5.00 -1.22 -13.87
N ARG A 42 5.78 -1.82 -14.78
CA ARG A 42 6.09 -1.23 -16.09
C ARG A 42 4.87 -1.19 -17.01
N GLU A 43 4.04 -2.23 -16.99
CA GLU A 43 2.76 -2.25 -17.72
C GLU A 43 1.84 -1.13 -17.21
N LEU A 44 1.72 -0.98 -15.89
CA LEU A 44 0.93 0.07 -15.29
C LEU A 44 1.42 1.49 -15.64
N LYS A 45 2.74 1.68 -15.82
CA LYS A 45 3.29 2.92 -16.38
C LYS A 45 2.68 3.23 -17.75
N ASN A 46 2.54 2.22 -18.62
CA ASN A 46 1.96 2.42 -19.96
C ASN A 46 0.46 2.77 -19.85
N ASP A 47 -0.28 2.09 -18.98
CA ASP A 47 -1.72 2.35 -18.76
C ASP A 47 -1.98 3.75 -18.24
N LEU A 48 -1.07 4.29 -17.42
CA LEU A 48 -1.15 5.63 -16.85
C LEU A 48 -0.43 6.70 -17.68
N SER A 49 0.09 6.37 -18.85
CA SER A 49 0.91 7.29 -19.68
C SER A 49 0.18 8.54 -20.16
N SER A 50 -1.14 8.46 -20.28
CA SER A 50 -2.00 9.59 -20.67
C SER A 50 -2.42 10.50 -19.52
N VAL A 51 -2.04 10.18 -18.28
CA VAL A 51 -2.36 10.98 -17.11
C VAL A 51 -1.16 11.82 -16.72
N ASP A 52 -1.35 13.14 -16.69
CA ASP A 52 -0.38 14.07 -16.09
C ASP A 52 -0.71 14.23 -14.61
N PHE A 53 0.23 13.81 -13.75
CA PHE A 53 0.09 13.92 -12.31
C PHE A 53 0.66 15.25 -11.81
N ASP A 54 -0.08 15.91 -10.93
CA ASP A 54 0.39 17.10 -10.22
C ASP A 54 1.17 16.71 -8.96
N TYR A 55 0.79 15.59 -8.34
CA TYR A 55 1.40 15.09 -7.11
C TYR A 55 1.50 13.57 -7.12
N VAL A 56 2.62 13.05 -6.62
CA VAL A 56 2.84 11.61 -6.43
C VAL A 56 3.25 11.33 -5.00
N PHE A 57 2.51 10.46 -4.35
CA PHE A 57 2.78 9.99 -2.99
C PHE A 57 2.99 8.49 -2.98
N SER A 58 3.85 8.01 -2.09
CA SER A 58 4.07 6.57 -1.91
C SER A 58 4.37 6.21 -0.46
N SER A 59 3.96 5.00 -0.09
CA SER A 59 4.53 4.34 1.07
C SER A 59 6.05 4.23 0.92
N PRO A 60 6.84 4.42 2.00
CA PRO A 60 8.29 4.28 1.96
C PRO A 60 8.77 2.82 1.88
N LEU A 61 7.88 1.83 2.09
CA LEU A 61 8.26 0.42 1.97
C LEU A 61 8.69 0.09 0.55
N LYS A 62 9.80 -0.65 0.39
CA LYS A 62 10.49 -0.89 -0.89
C LYS A 62 9.56 -1.30 -2.02
N ARG A 63 8.66 -2.25 -1.77
CA ARG A 63 7.73 -2.73 -2.80
C ARG A 63 6.82 -1.64 -3.36
N ALA A 64 6.34 -0.72 -2.51
CA ALA A 64 5.53 0.41 -2.95
C ALA A 64 6.39 1.52 -3.58
N ALA A 65 7.49 1.87 -2.94
CA ALA A 65 8.44 2.87 -3.45
C ALA A 65 8.98 2.49 -4.84
N LYS A 66 9.35 1.23 -5.04
CA LYS A 66 9.83 0.73 -6.33
C LYS A 66 8.73 0.68 -7.38
N THR A 67 7.51 0.27 -7.00
CA THR A 67 6.35 0.34 -7.90
C THR A 67 6.10 1.79 -8.35
N ALA A 68 6.08 2.75 -7.42
CA ALA A 68 5.91 4.16 -7.73
C ALA A 68 7.02 4.68 -8.67
N SER A 69 8.28 4.37 -8.36
CA SER A 69 9.43 4.75 -9.18
C SER A 69 9.36 4.22 -10.62
N LEU A 70 8.93 2.97 -10.80
CA LEU A 70 8.75 2.37 -12.12
C LEU A 70 7.59 3.02 -12.90
N ILE A 71 6.49 3.37 -12.23
CA ILE A 71 5.36 4.07 -12.86
C ILE A 71 5.76 5.46 -13.31
N VAL A 72 6.40 6.25 -12.44
CA VAL A 72 6.72 7.64 -12.76
C VAL A 72 7.93 7.79 -13.68
N ASP A 73 8.84 6.84 -13.67
CA ASP A 73 10.02 6.79 -14.55
C ASP A 73 10.80 8.11 -14.62
N GLY A 74 11.04 8.70 -13.46
CA GLY A 74 11.76 9.97 -13.33
C GLY A 74 11.01 11.24 -13.72
N ARG A 75 9.75 11.13 -14.18
CA ARG A 75 8.94 12.28 -14.63
C ARG A 75 8.41 13.14 -13.48
N TYR A 76 8.26 12.58 -12.29
CA TYR A 76 7.64 13.22 -11.14
C TYR A 76 8.47 12.97 -9.88
N GLU A 77 8.48 13.96 -8.98
CA GLU A 77 8.99 13.78 -7.62
C GLU A 77 8.02 12.91 -6.80
N ILE A 78 8.54 11.92 -6.09
CA ILE A 78 7.76 11.05 -5.22
C ILE A 78 7.91 11.55 -3.78
N LYS A 79 6.78 11.86 -3.14
CA LYS A 79 6.72 12.19 -1.71
C LYS A 79 6.37 10.96 -0.90
N TYR A 80 7.27 10.54 -0.03
CA TYR A 80 7.06 9.38 0.85
C TYR A 80 6.36 9.78 2.13
N ASP A 81 5.39 8.97 2.57
CA ASP A 81 4.64 9.21 3.79
C ASP A 81 4.43 7.91 4.57
N ASP A 82 4.84 7.89 5.84
CA ASP A 82 4.74 6.72 6.72
C ASP A 82 3.29 6.30 6.98
N ARG A 83 2.34 7.22 6.89
CA ARG A 83 0.90 6.93 7.04
C ARG A 83 0.36 6.04 5.92
N LEU A 84 1.10 5.89 4.81
CA LEU A 84 0.79 5.01 3.69
C LEU A 84 1.38 3.60 3.82
N LYS A 85 2.13 3.29 4.88
CA LYS A 85 2.64 1.94 5.12
C LYS A 85 1.51 0.92 5.19
N GLU A 86 1.82 -0.34 4.86
CA GLU A 86 0.90 -1.46 5.05
C GLU A 86 0.48 -1.58 6.52
N ARG A 87 -0.64 -2.23 6.76
CA ARG A 87 -1.04 -2.69 8.09
C ARG A 87 0.11 -3.49 8.70
N SER A 88 0.51 -3.14 9.91
CA SER A 88 1.46 -3.95 10.67
C SER A 88 0.82 -5.28 11.08
N TYR A 89 1.46 -6.38 10.75
CA TYR A 89 1.05 -7.69 11.22
C TYR A 89 1.79 -8.13 12.50
N GLY A 90 2.61 -7.23 13.07
CA GLY A 90 3.35 -7.50 14.31
C GLY A 90 4.13 -8.81 14.24
N ASP A 91 3.91 -9.68 15.22
CA ASP A 91 4.61 -10.97 15.35
C ASP A 91 4.31 -11.97 14.21
N TRP A 92 3.25 -11.75 13.44
CA TRP A 92 2.94 -12.59 12.27
C TRP A 92 3.74 -12.22 11.03
N SER A 93 4.43 -11.08 11.03
CA SER A 93 5.23 -10.64 9.88
C SER A 93 6.34 -11.64 9.56
N GLY A 94 6.45 -12.04 8.30
CA GLY A 94 7.40 -13.03 7.82
C GLY A 94 6.94 -14.50 8.00
N LEU A 95 5.83 -14.75 8.70
CA LEU A 95 5.30 -16.09 8.91
C LEU A 95 4.32 -16.50 7.81
N ASN A 96 4.23 -17.81 7.58
CA ASN A 96 3.33 -18.38 6.58
C ASN A 96 1.87 -18.26 7.04
N LYS A 97 1.00 -17.81 6.14
CA LYS A 97 -0.42 -17.58 6.45
C LYS A 97 -1.17 -18.85 6.82
N SER A 98 -0.84 -19.98 6.17
CA SER A 98 -1.49 -21.25 6.45
C SER A 98 -1.06 -21.80 7.80
N GLU A 99 0.23 -21.71 8.13
CA GLU A 99 0.77 -22.15 9.43
C GLU A 99 0.16 -21.35 10.60
N ILE A 100 0.05 -20.03 10.45
CA ILE A 100 -0.62 -19.20 11.45
C ILE A 100 -2.09 -19.60 11.60
N LYS A 101 -2.81 -19.83 10.49
CA LYS A 101 -4.21 -20.28 10.53
C LYS A 101 -4.37 -21.59 11.28
N GLU A 102 -3.45 -22.54 11.08
CA GLU A 102 -3.45 -23.82 11.79
C GLU A 102 -3.16 -23.66 13.29
N GLN A 103 -2.23 -22.76 13.65
CA GLN A 103 -1.84 -22.53 15.05
C GLN A 103 -2.93 -21.83 15.88
N VAL A 104 -3.57 -20.79 15.31
CA VAL A 104 -4.50 -19.93 16.07
C VAL A 104 -5.97 -20.32 15.84
N GLY A 105 -6.26 -21.14 14.85
CA GLY A 105 -7.61 -21.48 14.41
C GLY A 105 -8.22 -20.45 13.44
N GLU A 106 -9.21 -20.91 12.68
CA GLU A 106 -9.81 -20.12 11.61
C GLU A 106 -10.50 -18.85 12.11
N GLU A 107 -11.24 -18.93 13.21
CA GLU A 107 -12.00 -17.81 13.77
C GLU A 107 -11.07 -16.65 14.16
N LEU A 108 -10.03 -16.93 14.97
CA LEU A 108 -9.09 -15.89 15.38
C LEU A 108 -8.27 -15.37 14.20
N PHE A 109 -7.87 -16.24 13.29
CA PHE A 109 -7.16 -15.86 12.07
C PHE A 109 -7.96 -14.89 11.22
N LEU A 110 -9.24 -15.19 10.95
CA LEU A 110 -10.11 -14.31 10.16
C LEU A 110 -10.44 -13.02 10.90
N SER A 111 -10.70 -13.09 12.20
CA SER A 111 -10.95 -11.93 13.05
C SER A 111 -9.75 -10.98 13.06
N ALA A 112 -8.53 -11.48 13.23
CA ALA A 112 -7.32 -10.68 13.19
C ALA A 112 -7.01 -10.13 11.79
N ARG A 113 -7.42 -10.81 10.71
CA ARG A 113 -7.17 -10.35 9.34
C ARG A 113 -8.21 -9.35 8.81
N ARG A 114 -9.47 -9.50 9.18
CA ARG A 114 -10.60 -8.77 8.59
C ARG A 114 -11.42 -8.00 9.60
N GLY A 115 -11.26 -8.27 10.89
CA GLY A 115 -11.96 -7.57 11.95
C GLY A 115 -11.50 -6.13 12.06
N TRP A 116 -12.44 -5.22 12.33
CA TRP A 116 -12.17 -3.78 12.41
C TRP A 116 -11.19 -3.44 13.53
N SER A 117 -11.45 -3.92 14.75
CA SER A 117 -10.68 -3.59 15.96
C SER A 117 -9.72 -4.70 16.42
N THR A 118 -9.82 -5.91 15.86
CA THR A 118 -8.95 -7.03 16.25
C THR A 118 -7.57 -6.88 15.64
N LYS A 119 -6.54 -7.08 16.47
CA LYS A 119 -5.13 -6.95 16.10
C LYS A 119 -4.42 -8.30 16.08
N PRO A 120 -3.51 -8.53 15.12
CA PRO A 120 -2.48 -9.55 15.32
C PRO A 120 -1.60 -9.15 16.51
N PRO A 121 -0.91 -10.10 17.18
CA PRO A 121 -0.02 -9.77 18.29
C PRO A 121 1.01 -8.70 17.91
N ASN A 122 1.07 -7.61 18.66
CA ASN A 122 1.93 -6.44 18.42
C ASN A 122 1.75 -5.78 17.04
N GLY A 123 0.61 -5.98 16.39
CA GLY A 123 0.27 -5.39 15.11
C GLY A 123 -0.80 -4.30 15.20
N GLU A 124 -1.30 -3.87 14.03
CA GLU A 124 -2.37 -2.89 13.87
C GLU A 124 -3.71 -3.56 13.60
N SER A 125 -4.79 -2.94 14.06
CA SER A 125 -6.15 -3.19 13.57
C SER A 125 -6.40 -2.44 12.25
N LEU A 126 -7.51 -2.73 11.57
CA LEU A 126 -7.96 -1.91 10.43
C LEU A 126 -8.38 -0.52 10.88
N GLU A 127 -8.87 -0.37 12.10
CA GLU A 127 -9.20 0.92 12.72
C GLU A 127 -7.96 1.81 12.88
N ASP A 128 -6.82 1.24 13.34
CA ASP A 128 -5.55 1.97 13.45
C ASP A 128 -5.09 2.45 12.06
N VAL A 129 -5.15 1.59 11.05
CA VAL A 129 -4.80 1.93 9.67
C VAL A 129 -5.72 3.02 9.13
N SER A 130 -7.03 2.89 9.31
CA SER A 130 -8.02 3.88 8.88
C SER A 130 -7.76 5.26 9.49
N SER A 131 -7.43 5.32 10.78
CA SER A 131 -7.10 6.58 11.46
C SER A 131 -5.92 7.29 10.82
N ARG A 132 -4.80 6.59 10.62
CA ARG A 132 -3.60 7.23 10.04
C ARG A 132 -3.77 7.59 8.56
N VAL A 133 -4.54 6.79 7.80
CA VAL A 133 -4.83 7.10 6.40
C VAL A 133 -5.77 8.29 6.28
N SER A 134 -6.78 8.41 7.16
CA SER A 134 -7.66 9.59 7.20
C SER A 134 -6.86 10.86 7.43
N ASN A 135 -5.93 10.84 8.39
CA ASN A 135 -5.02 11.96 8.64
C ASN A 135 -4.15 12.30 7.41
N PHE A 136 -3.72 11.29 6.63
CA PHE A 136 -3.02 11.54 5.38
C PHE A 136 -3.93 12.23 4.34
N LEU A 137 -5.14 11.72 4.15
CA LEU A 137 -6.09 12.24 3.15
C LEU A 137 -6.47 13.71 3.41
N GLU A 138 -6.53 14.13 4.68
CA GLU A 138 -6.78 15.51 5.08
C GLU A 138 -5.65 16.47 4.67
N THR A 139 -4.43 15.97 4.51
CA THR A 139 -3.26 16.76 4.10
C THR A 139 -3.08 16.87 2.59
N LEU A 140 -3.89 16.15 1.81
CA LEU A 140 -3.77 16.15 0.36
C LEU A 140 -4.25 17.48 -0.27
N PRO A 141 -3.63 17.90 -1.40
CA PRO A 141 -4.10 19.03 -2.18
C PRO A 141 -5.59 18.91 -2.55
N LEU A 142 -6.31 20.01 -2.53
CA LEU A 142 -7.76 20.06 -2.80
C LEU A 142 -8.11 19.94 -4.28
N SER A 143 -7.13 20.03 -5.18
CA SER A 143 -7.30 19.94 -6.64
C SER A 143 -6.11 19.25 -7.30
N GLY A 144 -6.29 18.83 -8.56
CA GLY A 144 -5.25 18.20 -9.36
C GLY A 144 -5.36 16.68 -9.44
N ASN A 145 -4.46 16.10 -10.20
CA ASN A 145 -4.33 14.66 -10.41
C ASN A 145 -3.27 14.10 -9.46
N LEU A 146 -3.67 13.22 -8.55
CA LEU A 146 -2.80 12.67 -7.53
C LEU A 146 -2.62 11.16 -7.76
N LEU A 147 -1.38 10.69 -7.73
CA LEU A 147 -1.06 9.26 -7.67
C LEU A 147 -0.67 8.90 -6.23
N VAL A 148 -1.27 7.85 -5.69
CA VAL A 148 -0.96 7.33 -4.35
C VAL A 148 -0.65 5.84 -4.47
N VAL A 149 0.59 5.46 -4.23
CA VAL A 149 1.04 4.06 -4.27
C VAL A 149 1.18 3.52 -2.85
N SER A 150 0.43 2.48 -2.54
CA SER A 150 0.34 1.95 -1.18
C SER A 150 0.05 0.44 -1.17
N HIS A 151 -0.69 -0.06 -0.21
CA HIS A 151 -0.88 -1.47 0.10
C HIS A 151 -2.36 -1.84 0.23
N GLY A 152 -2.66 -3.15 0.15
CA GLY A 152 -4.04 -3.63 0.05
C GLY A 152 -4.94 -3.36 1.26
N ASN A 153 -4.39 -3.23 2.47
CA ASN A 153 -5.21 -2.86 3.64
C ASN A 153 -5.17 -1.35 3.94
N THR A 154 -4.47 -0.58 3.12
CA THR A 154 -4.27 0.87 3.33
C THR A 154 -5.13 1.69 2.37
N ILE A 155 -5.48 1.12 1.22
CA ILE A 155 -6.32 1.74 0.19
C ILE A 155 -7.80 1.35 0.32
#